data_9935b133a24d0fe54bfd87e4924f57be
#
_entry.id   9935b133a24d0fe54bfd87e4924f57be
#
_cell.length_a   1.000
_cell.length_b   1.000
_cell.length_c   1.000
_cell.angle_alpha   90.00
_cell.angle_beta   90.00
_cell.angle_gamma   90.00
#
_symmetry.space_group_name_H-M   'P 1'
#
loop_
_entity.id
_entity.type
_entity.pdbx_description
1 polymer ?
#
loop_
_entity_poly.entity_id
_entity_poly.type
_entity_poly.pdbx_seq_one_letter_code
_entity_poly.pdbx_strand_id
1 'polypeptide(L)'
;MPLIARTFIATLLLATSALATAEQNWVERSNANAEPLLQVMAKYAPETAAALGVEGFDAEVFDLKPQNDLRFEADAARVASDLESRLAAEPDARVRQDMQILIDTARDQKATSELNRRLMLPYFDLTQALFQGFNALLDPRVSKDRHPAALVRLRKYTGREPGYEPITKLAQARTAERFETAGLTGPWTVEVEQALENQPRFVAGIRDLFKTSGLTGWEKDLKVLESQLDAHAKWLRTELLPRARTINRLPAEIYADNLKNFGVKADPRALIDQATLSFVQTREEMQTLANLVAKERGFPSSDYRAVLAALRKEVIAEDALLPTYKARLASLEEIVRREDIVSLPERPAVIRLGTPAESAAQPAPHLRPPRLIGNTGESAEFVLPLENPNAPPGTKMDDFTHDSMTWTLTAHEARPGHELQFASMIESGVSIPRAVFAFNSANVEGWALYAEALVKQHLPLNAQMGTLQMRMLREARAFLDPMVNLGQMEPAQAQAFLMKEVGLSEPMAKQEVDRYSFRAPGQATSYFYGYQRHLALRGKVEMMLGERFDARSYHDFILGQGLLPPALLEQAVLEQYVPARLASR
;
A
#
# COMPACT_ATOMS: atom_id res chain seq x y z
N MET A 1 -14.95 -23.94 -54.15
CA MET A 1 -14.39 -23.92 -52.77
C MET A 1 -14.44 -22.53 -52.15
N PRO A 2 -15.61 -21.93 -51.88
CA PRO A 2 -15.64 -20.75 -50.98
C PRO A 2 -16.61 -20.90 -49.76
N LEU A 3 -17.30 -22.05 -49.60
CA LEU A 3 -18.25 -22.18 -48.47
C LEU A 3 -17.61 -22.67 -47.17
N ILE A 4 -16.52 -23.42 -47.20
CA ILE A 4 -15.88 -24.02 -46.02
C ILE A 4 -15.09 -22.95 -45.23
N ALA A 5 -14.48 -21.93 -45.89
CA ALA A 5 -13.73 -20.88 -45.22
C ALA A 5 -14.63 -19.89 -44.42
N ARG A 6 -15.87 -19.66 -44.87
CA ARG A 6 -16.84 -18.79 -44.16
C ARG A 6 -17.37 -19.42 -42.88
N THR A 7 -17.54 -20.75 -42.87
CA THR A 7 -18.04 -21.47 -41.68
C THR A 7 -16.97 -21.52 -40.56
N PHE A 8 -15.69 -21.66 -40.91
CA PHE A 8 -14.60 -21.66 -39.93
C PHE A 8 -14.39 -20.29 -39.27
N ILE A 9 -14.49 -19.17 -40.03
CA ILE A 9 -14.37 -17.82 -39.50
C ILE A 9 -15.57 -17.46 -38.60
N ALA A 10 -16.77 -17.86 -38.97
CA ALA A 10 -17.98 -17.65 -38.16
C ALA A 10 -17.94 -18.46 -36.86
N THR A 11 -17.40 -19.68 -36.87
CA THR A 11 -17.27 -20.51 -35.67
C THR A 11 -16.17 -20.00 -34.74
N LEU A 12 -15.09 -19.45 -35.27
CA LEU A 12 -14.02 -18.82 -34.46
C LEU A 12 -14.48 -17.51 -33.80
N LEU A 13 -15.23 -16.67 -34.54
CA LEU A 13 -15.82 -15.43 -34.00
C LEU A 13 -16.93 -15.70 -32.99
N LEU A 14 -17.70 -16.76 -33.13
CA LEU A 14 -18.71 -17.20 -32.15
C LEU A 14 -18.06 -17.81 -30.91
N ALA A 15 -16.95 -18.53 -31.04
CA ALA A 15 -16.20 -19.07 -29.91
C ALA A 15 -15.49 -17.97 -29.10
N THR A 16 -14.93 -16.96 -29.76
CA THR A 16 -14.29 -15.82 -29.07
C THR A 16 -15.32 -14.92 -28.39
N SER A 17 -16.49 -14.69 -29.00
CA SER A 17 -17.56 -13.93 -28.34
C SER A 17 -18.23 -14.71 -27.18
N ALA A 18 -18.37 -16.03 -27.29
CA ALA A 18 -18.88 -16.86 -26.20
C ALA A 18 -17.89 -16.99 -25.03
N LEU A 19 -16.59 -17.00 -25.27
CA LEU A 19 -15.55 -16.97 -24.25
C LEU A 19 -15.52 -15.60 -23.57
N ALA A 20 -15.61 -14.50 -24.31
CA ALA A 20 -15.66 -13.14 -23.76
C ALA A 20 -16.92 -12.92 -22.91
N THR A 21 -18.10 -13.44 -23.33
CA THR A 21 -19.34 -13.35 -22.54
C THR A 21 -19.33 -14.27 -21.33
N ALA A 22 -18.68 -15.43 -21.38
CA ALA A 22 -18.49 -16.31 -20.22
C ALA A 22 -17.47 -15.73 -19.22
N GLU A 23 -16.45 -15.05 -19.71
CA GLU A 23 -15.45 -14.37 -18.88
C GLU A 23 -16.05 -13.17 -18.16
N GLN A 24 -16.81 -12.33 -18.84
CA GLN A 24 -17.56 -11.22 -18.26
C GLN A 24 -18.57 -11.69 -17.21
N ASN A 25 -19.24 -12.81 -17.45
CA ASN A 25 -20.25 -13.34 -16.51
C ASN A 25 -19.66 -13.81 -15.16
N TRP A 26 -18.46 -14.40 -15.08
CA TRP A 26 -17.89 -14.80 -13.79
C TRP A 26 -17.43 -13.61 -12.95
N VAL A 27 -16.88 -12.55 -13.57
CA VAL A 27 -16.48 -11.32 -12.88
C VAL A 27 -17.71 -10.62 -12.30
N GLU A 28 -18.79 -10.51 -13.07
CA GLU A 28 -20.05 -9.93 -12.60
C GLU A 28 -20.63 -10.70 -11.40
N ARG A 29 -20.61 -12.03 -11.44
CA ARG A 29 -21.07 -12.87 -10.30
C ARG A 29 -20.17 -12.71 -9.08
N SER A 30 -18.85 -12.65 -9.26
CA SER A 30 -17.90 -12.39 -8.20
C SER A 30 -18.13 -11.02 -7.56
N ASN A 31 -18.35 -10.00 -8.38
CA ASN A 31 -18.64 -8.64 -7.89
C ASN A 31 -19.98 -8.58 -7.14
N ALA A 32 -21.00 -9.26 -7.61
CA ALA A 32 -22.28 -9.37 -6.90
C ALA A 32 -22.13 -10.07 -5.52
N ASN A 33 -21.24 -11.06 -5.41
CA ASN A 33 -20.92 -11.70 -4.13
C ASN A 33 -20.12 -10.78 -3.19
N ALA A 34 -19.39 -9.79 -3.72
CA ALA A 34 -18.63 -8.82 -2.93
C ALA A 34 -19.50 -7.71 -2.31
N GLU A 35 -20.65 -7.41 -2.92
CA GLU A 35 -21.51 -6.28 -2.55
C GLU A 35 -21.88 -6.27 -1.06
N PRO A 36 -22.31 -7.38 -0.41
CA PRO A 36 -22.63 -7.35 1.02
C PRO A 36 -21.44 -6.93 1.90
N LEU A 37 -20.22 -7.34 1.57
CA LEU A 37 -19.03 -6.96 2.33
C LEU A 37 -18.60 -5.53 2.03
N LEU A 38 -18.78 -5.03 0.79
CA LEU A 38 -18.60 -3.63 0.45
C LEU A 38 -19.54 -2.73 1.26
N GLN A 39 -20.80 -3.13 1.43
CA GLN A 39 -21.78 -2.40 2.23
C GLN A 39 -21.39 -2.37 3.71
N VAL A 40 -20.86 -3.47 4.26
CA VAL A 40 -20.32 -3.49 5.64
C VAL A 40 -19.14 -2.52 5.75
N MET A 41 -18.17 -2.58 4.84
CA MET A 41 -17.04 -1.65 4.82
C MET A 41 -17.51 -0.20 4.72
N ALA A 42 -18.42 0.10 3.80
CA ALA A 42 -18.93 1.44 3.58
C ALA A 42 -19.73 1.99 4.77
N LYS A 43 -20.41 1.13 5.52
CA LYS A 43 -21.13 1.51 6.74
C LYS A 43 -20.21 1.96 7.88
N TYR A 44 -19.06 1.29 8.06
CA TYR A 44 -18.15 1.54 9.20
C TYR A 44 -16.95 2.42 8.83
N ALA A 45 -16.54 2.43 7.57
CA ALA A 45 -15.42 3.22 7.05
C ALA A 45 -15.77 3.85 5.67
N PRO A 46 -16.79 4.73 5.61
CA PRO A 46 -17.29 5.28 4.35
C PRO A 46 -16.26 6.13 3.60
N GLU A 47 -15.29 6.74 4.30
CA GLU A 47 -14.20 7.48 3.68
C GLU A 47 -13.31 6.57 2.83
N THR A 48 -13.01 5.39 3.34
CA THR A 48 -12.26 4.35 2.61
C THR A 48 -13.07 3.84 1.42
N ALA A 49 -14.37 3.57 1.62
CA ALA A 49 -15.27 3.15 0.56
C ALA A 49 -15.36 4.20 -0.57
N ALA A 50 -15.49 5.48 -0.21
CA ALA A 50 -15.51 6.58 -1.19
C ALA A 50 -14.19 6.69 -1.97
N ALA A 51 -13.04 6.49 -1.31
CA ALA A 51 -11.73 6.48 -1.96
C ALA A 51 -11.58 5.32 -2.95
N LEU A 52 -12.16 4.15 -2.65
CA LEU A 52 -12.20 2.99 -3.54
C LEU A 52 -13.19 3.14 -4.70
N GLY A 53 -14.13 4.08 -4.62
CA GLY A 53 -15.14 4.33 -5.64
C GLY A 53 -16.51 3.73 -5.35
N VAL A 54 -16.80 3.28 -4.13
CA VAL A 54 -18.13 2.79 -3.75
C VAL A 54 -19.10 3.98 -3.70
N GLU A 55 -20.17 3.89 -4.47
CA GLU A 55 -21.18 4.95 -4.59
C GLU A 55 -22.11 5.04 -3.37
N GLY A 56 -22.68 6.23 -3.12
CA GLY A 56 -23.72 6.46 -2.11
C GLY A 56 -23.20 6.79 -0.71
N PHE A 57 -21.89 6.74 -0.46
CA PHE A 57 -21.29 6.98 0.86
C PHE A 57 -20.45 8.25 0.97
N ASP A 58 -20.43 9.08 -0.05
CA ASP A 58 -19.61 10.30 -0.09
C ASP A 58 -19.89 11.28 1.04
N ALA A 59 -21.13 11.38 1.47
CA ALA A 59 -21.55 12.25 2.56
C ALA A 59 -21.47 11.57 3.95
N GLU A 60 -21.15 10.28 4.02
CA GLU A 60 -21.11 9.55 5.29
C GLU A 60 -19.75 9.70 5.98
N VAL A 61 -19.72 9.43 7.29
CA VAL A 61 -18.55 9.53 8.17
C VAL A 61 -18.39 8.24 8.97
N PHE A 62 -17.16 7.88 9.31
CA PHE A 62 -16.85 6.66 10.05
C PHE A 62 -17.58 6.57 11.39
N ASP A 63 -18.02 5.35 11.73
CA ASP A 63 -18.88 5.10 12.87
C ASP A 63 -18.07 4.95 14.16
N LEU A 64 -18.18 5.97 15.05
CA LEU A 64 -17.67 5.93 16.42
C LEU A 64 -18.80 5.91 17.47
N LYS A 65 -20.03 5.51 17.09
CA LYS A 65 -21.13 5.33 18.04
C LYS A 65 -20.83 4.15 18.99
N PRO A 66 -21.50 4.08 20.16
CA PRO A 66 -21.30 2.99 21.13
C PRO A 66 -21.33 1.60 20.49
N GLN A 67 -20.44 0.71 20.92
CA GLN A 67 -20.36 -0.68 20.46
C GLN A 67 -20.19 -0.83 18.94
N ASN A 68 -19.51 0.13 18.28
CA ASN A 68 -19.26 0.07 16.84
C ASN A 68 -18.51 -1.21 16.42
N ASP A 69 -17.56 -1.65 17.22
CA ASP A 69 -16.80 -2.89 17.08
C ASP A 69 -17.71 -4.13 17.08
N LEU A 70 -18.59 -4.25 18.09
CA LEU A 70 -19.53 -5.38 18.20
C LEU A 70 -20.52 -5.42 17.04
N ARG A 71 -21.02 -4.26 16.59
CA ARG A 71 -21.90 -4.18 15.43
C ARG A 71 -21.19 -4.57 14.15
N PHE A 72 -19.95 -4.12 13.96
CA PHE A 72 -19.10 -4.53 12.83
C PHE A 72 -18.85 -6.04 12.84
N GLU A 73 -18.45 -6.60 13.99
CA GLU A 73 -18.20 -8.05 14.16
C GLU A 73 -19.43 -8.89 13.80
N ALA A 74 -20.62 -8.45 14.22
CA ALA A 74 -21.87 -9.13 13.89
C ALA A 74 -22.23 -9.06 12.40
N ASP A 75 -22.04 -7.89 11.77
CA ASP A 75 -22.30 -7.69 10.33
C ASP A 75 -21.31 -8.50 9.47
N ALA A 76 -20.03 -8.51 9.81
CA ALA A 76 -19.02 -9.31 9.13
C ALA A 76 -19.28 -10.82 9.25
N ALA A 77 -19.64 -11.29 10.45
CA ALA A 77 -19.99 -12.70 10.67
C ALA A 77 -21.21 -13.14 9.84
N ARG A 78 -22.23 -12.28 9.73
CA ARG A 78 -23.42 -12.54 8.91
C ARG A 78 -23.08 -12.68 7.43
N VAL A 79 -22.23 -11.79 6.89
CA VAL A 79 -21.80 -11.88 5.49
C VAL A 79 -20.99 -13.15 5.24
N ALA A 80 -20.05 -13.50 6.12
CA ALA A 80 -19.29 -14.74 6.00
C ALA A 80 -20.20 -15.97 5.97
N SER A 81 -21.16 -16.08 6.90
CA SER A 81 -22.10 -17.20 6.97
C SER A 81 -23.02 -17.32 5.75
N ASP A 82 -23.48 -16.19 5.19
CA ASP A 82 -24.29 -16.19 3.97
C ASP A 82 -23.48 -16.71 2.78
N LEU A 83 -22.26 -16.21 2.59
CA LEU A 83 -21.37 -16.67 1.51
C LEU A 83 -21.04 -18.16 1.66
N GLU A 84 -20.74 -18.64 2.86
CA GLU A 84 -20.47 -20.06 3.12
C GLU A 84 -21.63 -20.97 2.75
N SER A 85 -22.86 -20.56 3.04
CA SER A 85 -24.06 -21.33 2.71
C SER A 85 -24.24 -21.55 1.20
N ARG A 86 -23.69 -20.65 0.38
CA ARG A 86 -23.80 -20.64 -1.09
C ARG A 86 -22.55 -21.21 -1.79
N LEU A 87 -21.40 -21.26 -1.11
CA LEU A 87 -20.11 -21.62 -1.68
C LEU A 87 -20.11 -23.00 -2.37
N ALA A 88 -20.69 -24.02 -1.73
CA ALA A 88 -20.70 -25.39 -2.25
C ALA A 88 -21.55 -25.56 -3.52
N ALA A 89 -22.52 -24.67 -3.75
CA ALA A 89 -23.40 -24.70 -4.91
C ALA A 89 -22.85 -23.93 -6.12
N GLU A 90 -21.81 -23.11 -5.96
CA GLU A 90 -21.22 -22.33 -7.05
C GLU A 90 -20.40 -23.24 -7.98
N PRO A 91 -20.74 -23.35 -9.28
CA PRO A 91 -20.05 -24.25 -10.20
C PRO A 91 -18.70 -23.73 -10.71
N ASP A 92 -18.53 -22.40 -10.83
CA ASP A 92 -17.31 -21.80 -11.38
C ASP A 92 -16.20 -21.73 -10.32
N ALA A 93 -15.06 -22.34 -10.59
CA ALA A 93 -13.93 -22.40 -9.67
C ALA A 93 -13.36 -21.01 -9.33
N ARG A 94 -13.41 -20.05 -10.26
CA ARG A 94 -12.95 -18.67 -10.07
C ARG A 94 -13.87 -17.93 -9.11
N VAL A 95 -15.18 -18.06 -9.29
CA VAL A 95 -16.19 -17.48 -8.39
C VAL A 95 -16.09 -18.09 -6.99
N ARG A 96 -15.90 -19.43 -6.89
CA ARG A 96 -15.66 -20.09 -5.59
C ARG A 96 -14.42 -19.54 -4.89
N GLN A 97 -13.32 -19.35 -5.63
CA GLN A 97 -12.10 -18.75 -5.07
C GLN A 97 -12.37 -17.33 -4.56
N ASP A 98 -13.09 -16.52 -5.32
CA ASP A 98 -13.44 -15.16 -4.96
C ASP A 98 -14.40 -15.13 -3.75
N MET A 99 -15.38 -16.03 -3.66
CA MET A 99 -16.22 -16.18 -2.45
C MET A 99 -15.39 -16.58 -1.23
N GLN A 100 -14.40 -17.47 -1.39
CA GLN A 100 -13.51 -17.85 -0.29
C GLN A 100 -12.67 -16.66 0.20
N ILE A 101 -12.18 -15.82 -0.71
CA ILE A 101 -11.48 -14.56 -0.36
C ILE A 101 -12.38 -13.67 0.48
N LEU A 102 -13.64 -13.48 0.09
CA LEU A 102 -14.58 -12.65 0.84
C LEU A 102 -14.90 -13.23 2.24
N ILE A 103 -15.09 -14.55 2.33
CA ILE A 103 -15.32 -15.26 3.60
C ILE A 103 -14.12 -15.08 4.53
N ASP A 104 -12.92 -15.35 4.03
CA ASP A 104 -11.69 -15.25 4.81
C ASP A 104 -11.46 -13.80 5.26
N THR A 105 -11.66 -12.82 4.39
CA THR A 105 -11.56 -11.39 4.72
C THR A 105 -12.54 -11.00 5.82
N ALA A 106 -13.81 -11.37 5.72
CA ALA A 106 -14.82 -11.04 6.73
C ALA A 106 -14.48 -11.68 8.08
N ARG A 107 -14.02 -12.92 8.09
CA ARG A 107 -13.58 -13.63 9.31
C ARG A 107 -12.33 -13.01 9.92
N ASP A 108 -11.34 -12.68 9.11
CA ASP A 108 -10.09 -12.10 9.56
C ASP A 108 -10.31 -10.70 10.13
N GLN A 109 -11.11 -9.85 9.47
CA GLN A 109 -11.47 -8.53 9.98
C GLN A 109 -12.23 -8.61 11.31
N LYS A 110 -13.16 -9.58 11.45
CA LYS A 110 -13.86 -9.83 12.73
C LYS A 110 -12.86 -10.24 13.82
N ALA A 111 -11.98 -11.19 13.54
CA ALA A 111 -10.98 -11.67 14.50
C ALA A 111 -10.01 -10.55 14.93
N THR A 112 -9.55 -9.72 13.99
CA THR A 112 -8.73 -8.53 14.26
C THR A 112 -9.47 -7.53 15.16
N SER A 113 -10.76 -7.27 14.90
CA SER A 113 -11.59 -6.40 15.75
C SER A 113 -11.70 -6.93 17.18
N GLU A 114 -12.04 -8.22 17.35
CA GLU A 114 -12.12 -8.89 18.65
C GLU A 114 -10.79 -8.83 19.41
N LEU A 115 -9.68 -9.05 18.71
CA LEU A 115 -8.34 -9.01 19.28
C LEU A 115 -7.97 -7.61 19.76
N ASN A 116 -8.18 -6.58 18.92
CA ASN A 116 -7.97 -5.19 19.30
C ASN A 116 -8.83 -4.78 20.48
N ARG A 117 -10.12 -5.12 20.48
CA ARG A 117 -11.03 -4.85 21.58
C ARG A 117 -10.59 -5.52 22.89
N ARG A 118 -9.97 -6.69 22.82
CA ARG A 118 -9.47 -7.43 23.99
C ARG A 118 -8.16 -6.88 24.55
N LEU A 119 -7.25 -6.39 23.69
CA LEU A 119 -5.86 -6.11 24.07
C LEU A 119 -5.46 -4.62 23.98
N MET A 120 -6.18 -3.82 23.20
CA MET A 120 -5.78 -2.45 22.92
C MET A 120 -6.74 -1.42 23.50
N LEU A 121 -6.18 -0.33 24.05
CA LEU A 121 -6.94 0.88 24.34
C LEU A 121 -7.20 1.62 23.02
N PRO A 122 -8.48 1.91 22.65
CA PRO A 122 -8.78 2.62 21.41
C PRO A 122 -8.10 3.98 21.36
N TYR A 123 -7.43 4.27 20.26
CA TYR A 123 -6.84 5.56 19.92
C TYR A 123 -7.11 5.90 18.45
N PHE A 124 -7.41 7.16 18.17
CA PHE A 124 -7.75 7.64 16.83
C PHE A 124 -6.93 8.89 16.51
N ASP A 125 -6.03 8.83 15.52
CA ASP A 125 -5.45 10.04 14.91
C ASP A 125 -6.52 10.70 14.04
N LEU A 126 -7.42 11.45 14.70
CA LEU A 126 -8.55 12.07 14.03
C LEU A 126 -8.12 13.05 12.96
N THR A 127 -7.08 13.83 13.20
CA THR A 127 -6.72 14.93 12.28
C THR A 127 -6.22 14.38 10.94
N GLN A 128 -5.42 13.31 10.98
CA GLN A 128 -5.00 12.60 9.77
C GLN A 128 -6.18 11.92 9.07
N ALA A 129 -7.05 11.24 9.84
CA ALA A 129 -8.22 10.56 9.28
C ALA A 129 -9.19 11.53 8.59
N LEU A 130 -9.44 12.69 9.18
CA LEU A 130 -10.28 13.73 8.60
C LEU A 130 -9.67 14.34 7.33
N PHE A 131 -8.35 14.58 7.34
CA PHE A 131 -7.64 15.04 6.13
C PHE A 131 -7.81 14.03 4.99
N GLN A 132 -7.57 12.76 5.25
CA GLN A 132 -7.73 11.69 4.25
C GLN A 132 -9.18 11.59 3.76
N GLY A 133 -10.16 11.70 4.67
CA GLY A 133 -11.58 11.69 4.33
C GLY A 133 -12.00 12.83 3.42
N PHE A 134 -11.50 14.05 3.61
CA PHE A 134 -11.74 15.17 2.70
C PHE A 134 -10.97 15.03 1.39
N ASN A 135 -9.71 14.58 1.46
CA ASN A 135 -8.89 14.36 0.28
C ASN A 135 -9.52 13.31 -0.67
N ALA A 136 -10.16 12.27 -0.13
CA ALA A 136 -10.89 11.27 -0.93
C ALA A 136 -12.03 11.85 -1.77
N LEU A 137 -12.59 13.02 -1.40
CA LEU A 137 -13.66 13.70 -2.13
C LEU A 137 -13.20 14.92 -2.92
N LEU A 138 -12.22 15.67 -2.41
CA LEU A 138 -11.80 16.97 -2.96
C LEU A 138 -10.51 16.86 -3.79
N ASP A 139 -10.02 15.65 -4.02
CA ASP A 139 -8.95 15.36 -4.97
C ASP A 139 -9.33 15.85 -6.37
N PRO A 140 -8.44 16.52 -7.11
CA PRO A 140 -8.68 16.96 -8.48
C PRO A 140 -9.11 15.86 -9.46
N ARG A 141 -8.78 14.59 -9.18
CA ARG A 141 -9.18 13.41 -9.97
C ARG A 141 -10.63 12.99 -9.74
N VAL A 142 -11.21 13.42 -8.63
CA VAL A 142 -12.61 13.10 -8.29
C VAL A 142 -13.55 14.03 -9.05
N SER A 143 -14.61 13.46 -9.61
CA SER A 143 -15.62 14.24 -10.36
C SER A 143 -16.25 15.33 -9.47
N LYS A 144 -16.38 16.54 -10.02
CA LYS A 144 -16.82 17.73 -9.27
C LYS A 144 -18.25 17.62 -8.74
N ASP A 145 -19.09 16.78 -9.32
CA ASP A 145 -20.45 16.49 -8.83
C ASP A 145 -20.44 15.78 -7.46
N ARG A 146 -19.34 15.12 -7.07
CA ARG A 146 -19.16 14.51 -5.76
C ARG A 146 -18.66 15.49 -4.68
N HIS A 147 -18.01 16.60 -5.07
CA HIS A 147 -17.43 17.57 -4.14
C HIS A 147 -18.42 18.12 -3.11
N PRO A 148 -19.72 18.44 -3.45
CA PRO A 148 -20.67 18.94 -2.46
C PRO A 148 -20.89 18.04 -1.24
N ALA A 149 -20.65 16.73 -1.36
CA ALA A 149 -20.74 15.80 -0.24
C ALA A 149 -19.74 16.14 0.90
N ALA A 150 -18.60 16.77 0.57
CA ALA A 150 -17.63 17.23 1.56
C ALA A 150 -18.21 18.26 2.54
N LEU A 151 -19.15 19.12 2.10
CA LEU A 151 -19.85 20.07 2.98
C LEU A 151 -20.73 19.34 3.99
N VAL A 152 -21.44 18.30 3.55
CA VAL A 152 -22.26 17.46 4.43
C VAL A 152 -21.38 16.70 5.40
N ARG A 153 -20.29 16.09 4.93
CA ARG A 153 -19.30 15.40 5.76
C ARG A 153 -18.70 16.32 6.82
N LEU A 154 -18.37 17.57 6.47
CA LEU A 154 -17.87 18.57 7.42
C LEU A 154 -18.89 18.89 8.52
N ARG A 155 -20.17 19.05 8.17
CA ARG A 155 -21.24 19.24 9.17
C ARG A 155 -21.44 18.03 10.06
N LYS A 156 -21.33 16.81 9.53
CA LYS A 156 -21.38 15.57 10.30
C LYS A 156 -20.24 15.46 11.30
N TYR A 157 -19.00 15.71 10.85
CA TYR A 157 -17.83 15.69 11.74
C TYR A 157 -17.92 16.70 12.89
N THR A 158 -18.47 17.87 12.61
CA THR A 158 -18.64 18.92 13.63
C THR A 158 -19.88 18.73 14.51
N GLY A 159 -20.75 17.76 14.23
CA GLY A 159 -22.03 17.57 14.91
C GLY A 159 -23.05 18.67 14.57
N ARG A 160 -22.89 19.39 13.46
CA ARG A 160 -23.83 20.44 13.00
C ARG A 160 -24.88 19.91 12.02
N GLU A 161 -24.73 18.69 11.55
CA GLU A 161 -25.78 17.97 10.83
C GLU A 161 -26.75 17.35 11.85
N PRO A 162 -28.08 17.49 11.68
CA PRO A 162 -29.06 16.91 12.60
C PRO A 162 -28.85 15.40 12.81
N GLY A 163 -28.84 14.96 14.07
CA GLY A 163 -28.63 13.55 14.44
C GLY A 163 -27.16 13.12 14.56
N TYR A 164 -26.23 14.05 14.41
CA TYR A 164 -24.79 13.78 14.57
C TYR A 164 -24.22 14.49 15.79
N GLU A 165 -23.26 13.83 16.44
CA GLU A 165 -22.41 14.43 17.48
C GLU A 165 -21.03 14.74 16.93
N PRO A 166 -20.29 15.70 17.53
CA PRO A 166 -18.90 15.97 17.13
C PRO A 166 -18.07 14.70 17.18
N ILE A 167 -17.35 14.40 16.08
CA ILE A 167 -16.52 13.19 15.97
C ILE A 167 -15.44 13.13 17.05
N THR A 168 -14.91 14.30 17.45
CA THR A 168 -13.94 14.43 18.54
C THR A 168 -14.50 13.95 19.88
N LYS A 169 -15.77 14.23 20.18
CA LYS A 169 -16.44 13.75 21.40
C LYS A 169 -16.67 12.24 21.35
N LEU A 170 -17.08 11.73 20.19
CA LEU A 170 -17.28 10.29 20.02
C LEU A 170 -15.97 9.51 20.20
N ALA A 171 -14.86 10.00 19.61
CA ALA A 171 -13.55 9.40 19.80
C ALA A 171 -13.09 9.41 21.26
N GLN A 172 -13.23 10.56 21.94
CA GLN A 172 -12.94 10.66 23.37
C GLN A 172 -13.78 9.66 24.19
N ALA A 173 -15.07 9.55 23.90
CA ALA A 173 -15.95 8.62 24.59
C ALA A 173 -15.52 7.16 24.39
N ARG A 174 -15.21 6.74 23.13
CA ARG A 174 -14.73 5.37 22.83
C ARG A 174 -13.43 5.03 23.54
N THR A 175 -12.53 5.97 23.70
CA THR A 175 -11.30 5.77 24.47
C THR A 175 -11.57 5.76 25.97
N ALA A 176 -12.29 6.77 26.48
CA ALA A 176 -12.51 6.96 27.91
C ALA A 176 -13.33 5.82 28.55
N GLU A 177 -14.32 5.24 27.85
CA GLU A 177 -15.12 4.12 28.37
C GLU A 177 -14.28 2.86 28.64
N ARG A 178 -13.04 2.82 28.15
CA ARG A 178 -12.11 1.70 28.32
C ARG A 178 -10.98 1.98 29.33
N PHE A 179 -10.90 3.17 29.91
CA PHE A 179 -9.81 3.54 30.84
C PHE A 179 -9.72 2.64 32.07
N GLU A 180 -10.85 2.19 32.58
CA GLU A 180 -10.91 1.31 33.76
C GLU A 180 -10.78 -0.19 33.41
N THR A 181 -10.61 -0.53 32.12
CA THR A 181 -10.39 -1.92 31.71
C THR A 181 -8.93 -2.28 31.93
N ALA A 182 -8.68 -3.19 32.88
CA ALA A 182 -7.32 -3.63 33.18
C ALA A 182 -6.67 -4.39 32.01
N GLY A 183 -5.37 -4.22 31.84
CA GLY A 183 -4.56 -4.99 30.89
C GLY A 183 -4.60 -4.51 29.43
N LEU A 184 -5.28 -3.40 29.14
CA LEU A 184 -5.24 -2.81 27.80
C LEU A 184 -3.92 -2.10 27.52
N THR A 185 -3.38 -2.29 26.34
CA THR A 185 -2.19 -1.62 25.85
C THR A 185 -2.59 -0.30 25.17
N GLY A 186 -2.14 0.84 25.68
CA GLY A 186 -2.36 2.15 25.09
C GLY A 186 -1.52 2.39 23.82
N PRO A 187 -1.77 3.50 23.09
CA PRO A 187 -0.89 3.96 22.03
C PRO A 187 0.51 4.24 22.58
N TRP A 188 1.52 4.25 21.72
CA TRP A 188 2.86 4.65 22.13
C TRP A 188 2.93 6.18 22.34
N THR A 189 3.64 6.63 23.38
CA THR A 189 3.78 8.08 23.68
C THR A 189 4.22 8.87 22.45
N VAL A 190 5.27 8.39 21.75
CA VAL A 190 5.80 9.03 20.54
C VAL A 190 4.77 9.11 19.41
N GLU A 191 3.90 8.10 19.25
CA GLU A 191 2.80 8.09 18.27
C GLU A 191 1.83 9.25 18.52
N VAL A 192 1.40 9.44 19.77
CA VAL A 192 0.48 10.53 20.14
C VAL A 192 1.14 11.89 20.01
N GLU A 193 2.39 12.02 20.42
CA GLU A 193 3.17 13.26 20.29
C GLU A 193 3.35 13.67 18.83
N GLN A 194 3.67 12.74 17.93
CA GLN A 194 3.78 13.03 16.49
C GLN A 194 2.44 13.42 15.86
N ALA A 195 1.33 12.78 16.25
CA ALA A 195 0.00 13.16 15.79
C ALA A 195 -0.33 14.62 16.21
N LEU A 196 -0.01 14.99 17.45
CA LEU A 196 -0.17 16.35 17.98
C LEU A 196 0.72 17.38 17.26
N GLU A 197 1.95 17.02 16.92
CA GLU A 197 2.88 17.86 16.16
C GLU A 197 2.42 18.09 14.71
N ASN A 198 1.85 17.06 14.07
CA ASN A 198 1.38 17.11 12.69
C ASN A 198 -0.01 17.76 12.53
N GLN A 199 -0.80 17.88 13.60
CA GLN A 199 -2.15 18.45 13.55
C GLN A 199 -2.24 19.78 12.76
N PRO A 200 -1.37 20.81 12.98
CA PRO A 200 -1.48 22.08 12.25
C PRO A 200 -1.34 21.92 10.73
N ARG A 201 -0.51 20.95 10.27
CA ARG A 201 -0.30 20.68 8.84
C ARG A 201 -1.54 20.05 8.20
N PHE A 202 -2.15 19.07 8.87
CA PHE A 202 -3.38 18.45 8.38
C PHE A 202 -4.55 19.43 8.36
N VAL A 203 -4.69 20.27 9.40
CA VAL A 203 -5.72 21.32 9.45
C VAL A 203 -5.53 22.33 8.31
N ALA A 204 -4.29 22.76 8.04
CA ALA A 204 -3.98 23.61 6.90
C ALA A 204 -4.30 22.91 5.57
N GLY A 205 -3.96 21.63 5.44
CA GLY A 205 -4.30 20.82 4.26
C GLY A 205 -5.79 20.70 4.01
N ILE A 206 -6.59 20.47 5.06
CA ILE A 206 -8.07 20.45 4.94
C ILE A 206 -8.58 21.80 4.42
N ARG A 207 -8.08 22.90 4.97
CA ARG A 207 -8.44 24.25 4.53
C ARG A 207 -8.10 24.50 3.06
N ASP A 208 -6.93 24.04 2.62
CA ASP A 208 -6.48 24.20 1.24
C ASP A 208 -7.28 23.33 0.26
N LEU A 209 -7.68 22.12 0.65
CA LEU A 209 -8.61 21.30 -0.14
C LEU A 209 -9.95 22.03 -0.38
N PHE A 210 -10.55 22.62 0.66
CA PHE A 210 -11.78 23.38 0.49
C PHE A 210 -11.58 24.64 -0.37
N LYS A 211 -10.49 25.40 -0.18
CA LYS A 211 -10.20 26.58 -1.01
C LYS A 211 -10.06 26.24 -2.49
N THR A 212 -9.38 25.13 -2.81
CA THR A 212 -9.12 24.73 -4.20
C THR A 212 -10.29 24.03 -4.86
N SER A 213 -11.24 23.49 -4.08
CA SER A 213 -12.41 22.76 -4.58
C SER A 213 -13.44 23.64 -5.33
N GLY A 214 -13.43 24.96 -5.09
CA GLY A 214 -14.45 25.89 -5.58
C GLY A 214 -15.75 25.87 -4.78
N LEU A 215 -15.86 25.10 -3.71
CA LEU A 215 -17.01 25.09 -2.81
C LEU A 215 -17.08 26.37 -1.98
N THR A 216 -18.27 26.78 -1.58
CA THR A 216 -18.54 27.96 -0.73
C THR A 216 -19.32 27.56 0.51
N GLY A 217 -19.24 28.37 1.57
CA GLY A 217 -20.03 28.21 2.80
C GLY A 217 -19.47 27.21 3.81
N TRP A 218 -18.24 26.72 3.61
CA TRP A 218 -17.54 25.79 4.50
C TRP A 218 -16.80 26.46 5.66
N GLU A 219 -16.51 27.76 5.55
CA GLU A 219 -15.58 28.47 6.44
C GLU A 219 -16.02 28.46 7.91
N LYS A 220 -17.32 28.65 8.14
CA LYS A 220 -17.91 28.63 9.49
C LYS A 220 -17.80 27.25 10.12
N ASP A 221 -18.09 26.20 9.36
CA ASP A 221 -18.06 24.82 9.85
C ASP A 221 -16.63 24.33 10.03
N LEU A 222 -15.71 24.71 9.15
CA LEU A 222 -14.28 24.43 9.32
C LEU A 222 -13.72 25.07 10.59
N LYS A 223 -14.07 26.35 10.87
CA LYS A 223 -13.64 27.01 12.11
C LYS A 223 -14.16 26.29 13.37
N VAL A 224 -15.34 25.70 13.32
CA VAL A 224 -15.85 24.86 14.41
C VAL A 224 -15.01 23.59 14.54
N LEU A 225 -14.70 22.91 13.42
CA LEU A 225 -13.84 21.72 13.42
C LEU A 225 -12.46 22.02 14.01
N GLU A 226 -11.82 23.12 13.60
CA GLU A 226 -10.52 23.55 14.11
C GLU A 226 -10.55 23.70 15.65
N SER A 227 -11.56 24.41 16.18
CA SER A 227 -11.73 24.57 17.62
C SER A 227 -11.96 23.23 18.37
N GLN A 228 -12.69 22.31 17.75
CA GLN A 228 -12.93 20.96 18.31
C GLN A 228 -11.66 20.10 18.30
N LEU A 229 -10.84 20.20 17.25
CA LEU A 229 -9.54 19.52 17.18
C LEU A 229 -8.55 20.07 18.20
N ASP A 230 -8.52 21.39 18.42
CA ASP A 230 -7.69 22.00 19.48
C ASP A 230 -8.11 21.55 20.88
N ALA A 231 -9.41 21.44 21.13
CA ALA A 231 -9.92 20.89 22.37
C ALA A 231 -9.59 19.41 22.54
N HIS A 232 -9.67 18.63 21.45
CA HIS A 232 -9.27 17.23 21.41
C HIS A 232 -7.79 17.04 21.68
N ALA A 233 -6.93 17.88 21.11
CA ALA A 233 -5.48 17.87 21.37
C ALA A 233 -5.15 18.13 22.85
N LYS A 234 -5.89 19.02 23.52
CA LYS A 234 -5.75 19.23 24.96
C LYS A 234 -6.15 17.97 25.73
N TRP A 235 -7.27 17.35 25.36
CA TRP A 235 -7.73 16.12 25.98
C TRP A 235 -6.72 14.96 25.79
N LEU A 236 -6.13 14.82 24.61
CA LEU A 236 -5.08 13.83 24.38
C LEU A 236 -3.90 14.03 25.33
N ARG A 237 -3.47 15.27 25.56
CA ARG A 237 -2.36 15.59 26.48
C ARG A 237 -2.71 15.32 27.94
N THR A 238 -3.95 15.59 28.37
CA THR A 238 -4.32 15.49 29.79
C THR A 238 -4.84 14.09 30.16
N GLU A 239 -5.53 13.41 29.26
CA GLU A 239 -6.22 12.16 29.58
C GLU A 239 -5.56 10.92 28.96
N LEU A 240 -5.09 11.00 27.69
CA LEU A 240 -4.56 9.84 26.99
C LEU A 240 -3.05 9.66 27.21
N LEU A 241 -2.24 10.70 27.06
CA LEU A 241 -0.79 10.61 27.22
C LEU A 241 -0.34 10.00 28.55
N PRO A 242 -0.97 10.32 29.72
CA PRO A 242 -0.63 9.65 30.97
C PRO A 242 -0.89 8.13 31.00
N ARG A 243 -1.70 7.63 30.04
CA ARG A 243 -2.06 6.21 29.89
C ARG A 243 -1.38 5.55 28.68
N ALA A 244 -0.62 6.33 27.93
CA ALA A 244 0.15 5.84 26.79
C ALA A 244 1.32 4.95 27.27
N ARG A 245 1.65 3.92 26.49
CA ARG A 245 2.82 3.09 26.77
C ARG A 245 4.12 3.84 26.47
N THR A 246 5.12 3.62 27.30
CA THR A 246 6.45 4.23 27.15
C THR A 246 7.42 3.36 26.34
N ILE A 247 7.04 2.10 26.06
CA ILE A 247 7.78 1.17 25.21
C ILE A 247 7.01 0.96 23.90
N ASN A 248 7.74 0.76 22.80
CA ASN A 248 7.15 0.60 21.47
C ASN A 248 6.43 -0.74 21.26
N ARG A 249 6.66 -1.75 22.09
CA ARG A 249 6.21 -3.12 21.87
C ARG A 249 4.68 -3.25 21.95
N LEU A 250 4.13 -3.94 20.97
CA LEU A 250 2.74 -4.39 20.97
C LEU A 250 2.60 -5.74 21.68
N PRO A 251 1.40 -6.11 22.13
CA PRO A 251 1.10 -7.49 22.50
C PRO A 251 1.48 -8.43 21.36
N ALA A 252 2.11 -9.58 21.69
CA ALA A 252 2.60 -10.52 20.68
C ALA A 252 1.48 -11.02 19.73
N GLU A 253 0.26 -11.18 20.25
CA GLU A 253 -0.91 -11.57 19.45
C GLU A 253 -1.27 -10.48 18.42
N ILE A 254 -1.20 -9.20 18.78
CA ILE A 254 -1.45 -8.07 17.86
C ILE A 254 -0.37 -8.05 16.75
N TYR A 255 0.89 -8.22 17.11
CA TYR A 255 1.96 -8.24 16.11
C TYR A 255 1.83 -9.44 15.14
N ALA A 256 1.47 -10.62 15.64
CA ALA A 256 1.23 -11.79 14.81
C ALA A 256 0.02 -11.60 13.87
N ASP A 257 -1.06 -10.97 14.35
CA ASP A 257 -2.23 -10.64 13.53
C ASP A 257 -1.87 -9.59 12.45
N ASN A 258 -1.07 -8.60 12.78
CA ASN A 258 -0.57 -7.63 11.81
C ASN A 258 0.22 -8.30 10.68
N LEU A 259 1.16 -9.20 10.98
CA LEU A 259 1.91 -9.95 9.96
C LEU A 259 0.96 -10.69 9.01
N LYS A 260 -0.03 -11.40 9.58
CA LYS A 260 -1.05 -12.12 8.80
C LYS A 260 -1.83 -11.18 7.87
N ASN A 261 -2.28 -10.04 8.39
CA ASN A 261 -3.07 -9.04 7.64
C ASN A 261 -2.23 -8.39 6.51
N PHE A 262 -0.91 -8.26 6.67
CA PHE A 262 -0.01 -7.84 5.60
C PHE A 262 0.36 -8.97 4.61
N GLY A 263 -0.18 -10.16 4.78
CA GLY A 263 0.04 -11.32 3.90
C GLY A 263 1.31 -12.12 4.20
N VAL A 264 1.95 -11.88 5.35
CA VAL A 264 3.18 -12.57 5.77
C VAL A 264 2.81 -13.79 6.61
N LYS A 265 2.88 -14.97 6.01
CA LYS A 265 2.62 -16.27 6.65
C LYS A 265 3.93 -16.99 6.92
N ALA A 266 4.79 -16.40 7.74
CA ALA A 266 6.07 -16.97 8.16
C ALA A 266 6.28 -16.76 9.67
N ASP A 267 7.01 -17.68 10.30
CA ASP A 267 7.50 -17.46 11.66
C ASP A 267 8.47 -16.26 11.67
N PRO A 268 8.29 -15.27 12.55
CA PRO A 268 9.14 -14.08 12.56
C PRO A 268 10.63 -14.39 12.76
N ARG A 269 10.99 -15.45 13.51
CA ARG A 269 12.39 -15.83 13.73
C ARG A 269 13.00 -16.42 12.48
N ALA A 270 12.26 -17.30 11.78
CA ALA A 270 12.72 -17.84 10.51
C ALA A 270 12.87 -16.74 9.44
N LEU A 271 12.00 -15.73 9.48
CA LEU A 271 12.10 -14.57 8.60
C LEU A 271 13.34 -13.71 8.91
N ILE A 272 13.66 -13.48 10.18
CA ILE A 272 14.91 -12.81 10.62
C ILE A 272 16.12 -13.52 10.04
N ASP A 273 16.22 -14.84 10.20
CA ASP A 273 17.37 -15.63 9.74
C ASP A 273 17.53 -15.56 8.22
N GLN A 274 16.44 -15.75 7.47
CA GLN A 274 16.44 -15.66 6.00
C GLN A 274 16.81 -14.27 5.49
N ALA A 275 16.23 -13.23 6.09
CA ALA A 275 16.49 -11.85 5.69
C ALA A 275 17.93 -11.42 6.05
N THR A 276 18.46 -11.85 7.18
CA THR A 276 19.85 -11.59 7.57
C THR A 276 20.83 -12.23 6.61
N LEU A 277 20.59 -13.48 6.20
CA LEU A 277 21.42 -14.15 5.19
C LEU A 277 21.38 -13.43 3.85
N SER A 278 20.17 -13.06 3.38
CA SER A 278 20.01 -12.32 2.13
C SER A 278 20.70 -10.96 2.18
N PHE A 279 20.60 -10.25 3.32
CA PHE A 279 21.26 -8.96 3.53
C PHE A 279 22.79 -9.07 3.38
N VAL A 280 23.40 -10.11 3.95
CA VAL A 280 24.85 -10.35 3.80
C VAL A 280 25.20 -10.62 2.33
N GLN A 281 24.42 -11.42 1.62
CA GLN A 281 24.64 -11.73 0.20
C GLN A 281 24.52 -10.47 -0.67
N THR A 282 23.48 -9.66 -0.46
CA THR A 282 23.28 -8.40 -1.18
C THR A 282 24.40 -7.40 -0.87
N ARG A 283 24.88 -7.35 0.36
CA ARG A 283 26.04 -6.51 0.75
C ARG A 283 27.31 -6.90 -0.01
N GLU A 284 27.61 -8.19 -0.17
CA GLU A 284 28.78 -8.66 -0.93
C GLU A 284 28.61 -8.37 -2.44
N GLU A 285 27.40 -8.52 -2.99
CA GLU A 285 27.10 -8.10 -4.37
C GLU A 285 27.32 -6.59 -4.53
N MET A 286 26.84 -5.79 -3.59
CA MET A 286 27.00 -4.34 -3.57
C MET A 286 28.49 -3.94 -3.46
N GLN A 287 29.28 -4.63 -2.63
CA GLN A 287 30.72 -4.37 -2.54
C GLN A 287 31.43 -4.65 -3.86
N THR A 288 31.04 -5.71 -4.56
CA THR A 288 31.57 -6.04 -5.88
C THR A 288 31.25 -4.93 -6.90
N LEU A 289 30.01 -4.47 -6.92
CA LEU A 289 29.56 -3.39 -7.82
C LEU A 289 30.22 -2.05 -7.46
N ALA A 290 30.41 -1.77 -6.16
CA ALA A 290 31.08 -0.55 -5.69
C ALA A 290 32.51 -0.40 -6.23
N ASN A 291 33.25 -1.51 -6.41
CA ASN A 291 34.57 -1.50 -7.03
C ASN A 291 34.50 -0.99 -8.49
N LEU A 292 33.47 -1.39 -9.24
CA LEU A 292 33.26 -0.98 -10.63
C LEU A 292 32.86 0.49 -10.72
N VAL A 293 31.89 0.90 -9.87
CA VAL A 293 31.42 2.31 -9.81
C VAL A 293 32.56 3.24 -9.38
N ALA A 294 33.32 2.88 -8.35
CA ALA A 294 34.44 3.70 -7.89
C ALA A 294 35.50 3.89 -8.98
N LYS A 295 35.80 2.83 -9.75
CA LYS A 295 36.70 2.90 -10.89
C LYS A 295 36.17 3.79 -12.02
N GLU A 296 34.89 3.63 -12.39
CA GLU A 296 34.23 4.42 -13.43
C GLU A 296 34.19 5.91 -13.09
N ARG A 297 33.86 6.24 -11.81
CA ARG A 297 33.70 7.62 -11.34
C ARG A 297 34.96 8.24 -10.78
N GLY A 298 36.06 7.49 -10.65
CA GLY A 298 37.29 7.98 -10.06
C GLY A 298 37.19 8.28 -8.56
N PHE A 299 36.35 7.54 -7.81
CA PHE A 299 36.19 7.74 -6.38
C PHE A 299 37.43 7.24 -5.60
N PRO A 300 37.81 7.91 -4.50
CA PRO A 300 39.02 7.57 -3.75
C PRO A 300 38.88 6.28 -2.92
N SER A 301 37.66 5.79 -2.72
CA SER A 301 37.37 4.54 -1.97
C SER A 301 36.40 3.68 -2.76
N SER A 302 36.59 2.37 -2.67
CA SER A 302 35.69 1.36 -3.21
C SER A 302 34.85 0.66 -2.13
N ASP A 303 34.95 1.07 -0.85
CA ASP A 303 34.01 0.62 0.17
C ASP A 303 32.59 1.04 -0.22
N TYR A 304 31.64 0.10 -0.20
CA TYR A 304 30.29 0.37 -0.71
C TYR A 304 29.59 1.54 0.02
N ARG A 305 29.86 1.72 1.33
CA ARG A 305 29.30 2.84 2.10
C ARG A 305 29.84 4.18 1.63
N ALA A 306 31.15 4.21 1.36
CA ALA A 306 31.81 5.39 0.82
C ALA A 306 31.32 5.73 -0.60
N VAL A 307 31.10 4.70 -1.43
CA VAL A 307 30.54 4.87 -2.78
C VAL A 307 29.10 5.38 -2.72
N LEU A 308 28.24 4.80 -1.87
CA LEU A 308 26.87 5.31 -1.66
C LEU A 308 26.88 6.76 -1.19
N ALA A 309 27.74 7.11 -0.22
CA ALA A 309 27.88 8.47 0.26
C ALA A 309 28.39 9.45 -0.81
N ALA A 310 29.22 8.99 -1.75
CA ALA A 310 29.67 9.79 -2.89
C ALA A 310 28.55 9.99 -3.92
N LEU A 311 27.82 8.93 -4.29
CA LEU A 311 26.67 8.99 -5.20
C LEU A 311 25.54 9.88 -4.67
N ARG A 312 25.29 9.87 -3.35
CA ARG A 312 24.30 10.73 -2.72
C ARG A 312 24.58 12.23 -2.91
N LYS A 313 25.85 12.63 -3.15
CA LYS A 313 26.22 14.02 -3.43
C LYS A 313 25.87 14.46 -4.85
N GLU A 314 25.53 13.54 -5.74
CA GLU A 314 25.06 13.82 -7.10
C GLU A 314 23.58 14.27 -7.05
N VAL A 315 23.32 15.34 -6.29
CA VAL A 315 21.95 15.86 -6.05
C VAL A 315 21.39 16.48 -7.31
N ILE A 316 20.14 16.14 -7.60
CA ILE A 316 19.36 16.72 -8.69
C ILE A 316 18.75 18.04 -8.18
N ALA A 317 18.88 19.11 -8.97
CA ALA A 317 18.24 20.37 -8.66
C ALA A 317 16.71 20.21 -8.55
N GLU A 318 16.09 20.98 -7.67
CA GLU A 318 14.66 20.85 -7.33
C GLU A 318 13.75 20.97 -8.58
N ASP A 319 14.03 21.93 -9.45
CA ASP A 319 13.33 22.16 -10.71
C ASP A 319 13.57 21.06 -11.75
N ALA A 320 14.69 20.33 -11.66
CA ALA A 320 15.04 19.20 -12.52
C ALA A 320 14.51 17.85 -11.98
N LEU A 321 14.06 17.77 -10.72
CA LEU A 321 13.69 16.50 -10.08
C LEU A 321 12.53 15.82 -10.83
N LEU A 322 11.40 16.48 -10.99
CA LEU A 322 10.24 15.92 -11.70
C LEU A 322 10.55 15.58 -13.18
N PRO A 323 11.22 16.45 -13.97
CA PRO A 323 11.67 16.09 -15.31
C PRO A 323 12.56 14.85 -15.35
N THR A 324 13.48 14.69 -14.37
CA THR A 324 14.37 13.53 -14.30
C THR A 324 13.57 12.24 -14.07
N TYR A 325 12.66 12.21 -13.10
CA TYR A 325 11.83 11.03 -12.86
C TYR A 325 10.97 10.65 -14.08
N LYS A 326 10.43 11.63 -14.80
CA LYS A 326 9.69 11.39 -16.05
C LYS A 326 10.59 10.81 -17.15
N ALA A 327 11.83 11.29 -17.26
CA ALA A 327 12.80 10.71 -18.20
C ALA A 327 13.17 9.27 -17.82
N ARG A 328 13.32 8.96 -16.52
CA ARG A 328 13.56 7.57 -16.05
C ARG A 328 12.40 6.65 -16.39
N LEU A 329 11.15 7.12 -16.24
CA LEU A 329 9.97 6.35 -16.63
C LEU A 329 10.01 5.98 -18.13
N ALA A 330 10.27 6.95 -19.00
CA ALA A 330 10.37 6.69 -20.46
C ALA A 330 11.47 5.66 -20.78
N SER A 331 12.65 5.77 -20.14
CA SER A 331 13.74 4.82 -20.34
C SER A 331 13.40 3.42 -19.82
N LEU A 332 12.70 3.31 -18.67
CA LEU A 332 12.28 2.02 -18.12
C LEU A 332 11.21 1.35 -18.99
N GLU A 333 10.26 2.11 -19.53
CA GLU A 333 9.30 1.56 -20.49
C GLU A 333 9.97 1.04 -21.77
N GLU A 334 11.03 1.71 -22.26
CA GLU A 334 11.82 1.23 -23.38
C GLU A 334 12.55 -0.08 -23.05
N ILE A 335 13.14 -0.19 -21.84
CA ILE A 335 13.76 -1.44 -21.37
C ILE A 335 12.70 -2.55 -21.32
N VAL A 336 11.53 -2.30 -20.73
CA VAL A 336 10.45 -3.28 -20.61
C VAL A 336 10.01 -3.81 -21.99
N ARG A 337 9.88 -2.92 -23.00
CA ARG A 337 9.51 -3.33 -24.36
C ARG A 337 10.64 -4.10 -25.05
N ARG A 338 11.87 -3.63 -24.97
CA ARG A 338 13.02 -4.25 -25.63
C ARG A 338 13.32 -5.64 -25.10
N GLU A 339 13.24 -5.81 -23.77
CA GLU A 339 13.56 -7.06 -23.10
C GLU A 339 12.33 -8.00 -22.96
N ASP A 340 11.19 -7.60 -23.52
CA ASP A 340 9.92 -8.36 -23.50
C ASP A 340 9.52 -8.85 -22.10
N ILE A 341 9.63 -7.93 -21.11
CA ILE A 341 9.47 -8.28 -19.68
C ILE A 341 8.01 -8.51 -19.32
N VAL A 342 7.14 -7.55 -19.63
CA VAL A 342 5.71 -7.53 -19.30
C VAL A 342 4.99 -6.59 -20.27
N SER A 343 3.70 -6.81 -20.51
CA SER A 343 2.89 -5.90 -21.32
C SER A 343 2.69 -4.56 -20.61
N LEU A 344 2.88 -3.46 -21.35
CA LEU A 344 2.65 -2.12 -20.82
C LEU A 344 1.17 -1.74 -20.97
N PRO A 345 0.53 -1.18 -19.93
CA PRO A 345 -0.82 -0.64 -20.01
C PRO A 345 -0.95 0.47 -21.07
N GLU A 346 -2.14 0.60 -21.66
CA GLU A 346 -2.42 1.67 -22.64
C GLU A 346 -2.53 3.05 -21.97
N ARG A 347 -3.05 3.10 -20.74
CA ARG A 347 -3.18 4.36 -19.98
C ARG A 347 -1.81 4.91 -19.58
N PRO A 348 -1.63 6.26 -19.63
CA PRO A 348 -0.35 6.87 -19.26
C PRO A 348 -0.11 6.78 -17.76
N ALA A 349 1.15 6.53 -17.37
CA ALA A 349 1.61 6.69 -16.00
C ALA A 349 1.81 8.18 -15.66
N VAL A 350 1.40 8.60 -14.47
CA VAL A 350 1.48 9.99 -14.01
C VAL A 350 2.50 10.11 -12.88
N ILE A 351 3.46 11.05 -13.03
CA ILE A 351 4.38 11.44 -11.95
C ILE A 351 4.15 12.91 -11.63
N ARG A 352 3.95 13.24 -10.35
CA ARG A 352 3.76 14.61 -9.87
C ARG A 352 4.42 14.89 -8.52
N LEU A 353 4.54 16.16 -8.19
CA LEU A 353 4.91 16.57 -6.83
C LEU A 353 3.70 16.45 -5.91
N GLY A 354 3.95 16.10 -4.65
CA GLY A 354 2.94 16.09 -3.59
C GLY A 354 2.63 17.49 -3.09
N THR A 355 1.50 17.65 -2.40
CA THR A 355 1.21 18.86 -1.61
C THR A 355 1.92 18.79 -0.25
N PRO A 356 2.07 19.91 0.49
CA PRO A 356 2.64 19.87 1.83
C PRO A 356 1.92 18.93 2.80
N ALA A 357 0.59 18.81 2.70
CA ALA A 357 -0.20 17.92 3.54
C ALA A 357 -0.03 16.44 3.15
N GLU A 358 0.00 16.13 1.84
CA GLU A 358 0.33 14.78 1.36
C GLU A 358 1.73 14.37 1.80
N SER A 359 2.71 15.28 1.68
CA SER A 359 4.10 15.03 2.10
C SER A 359 4.23 14.84 3.62
N ALA A 360 3.38 15.49 4.43
CA ALA A 360 3.33 15.26 5.87
C ALA A 360 2.71 13.91 6.23
N ALA A 361 1.70 13.48 5.47
CA ALA A 361 1.06 12.17 5.66
C ALA A 361 1.98 11.01 5.20
N GLN A 362 2.65 11.19 4.05
CA GLN A 362 3.54 10.22 3.45
C GLN A 362 4.83 10.91 2.96
N PRO A 363 5.86 11.01 3.81
CA PRO A 363 7.08 11.76 3.48
C PRO A 363 8.09 11.02 2.57
N ALA A 364 7.79 9.81 2.14
CA ALA A 364 8.56 9.08 1.13
C ALA A 364 7.84 9.07 -0.22
N PRO A 365 8.57 8.92 -1.36
CA PRO A 365 7.96 8.66 -2.65
C PRO A 365 7.02 7.46 -2.58
N HIS A 366 5.84 7.56 -3.20
CA HIS A 366 4.83 6.52 -3.13
C HIS A 366 3.86 6.54 -4.31
N LEU A 367 3.28 5.40 -4.61
CA LEU A 367 2.14 5.33 -5.52
C LEU A 367 0.85 5.71 -4.78
N ARG A 368 0.07 6.58 -5.41
CA ARG A 368 -1.33 6.80 -5.10
C ARG A 368 -2.17 6.01 -6.09
N PRO A 369 -2.85 4.93 -5.67
CA PRO A 369 -3.61 4.10 -6.59
C PRO A 369 -4.81 4.88 -7.17
N PRO A 370 -5.33 4.47 -8.34
CA PRO A 370 -6.57 4.98 -8.87
C PRO A 370 -7.75 4.40 -8.11
N ARG A 371 -8.96 4.90 -8.32
CA ARG A 371 -10.15 4.21 -7.83
C ARG A 371 -10.25 2.83 -8.47
N LEU A 372 -10.47 1.81 -7.66
CA LEU A 372 -10.53 0.42 -8.09
C LEU A 372 -11.95 -0.02 -8.49
N ILE A 373 -12.97 0.73 -8.04
CA ILE A 373 -14.38 0.48 -8.33
C ILE A 373 -14.92 1.69 -9.11
N GLY A 374 -15.61 1.45 -10.22
CA GLY A 374 -16.20 2.53 -11.02
C GLY A 374 -15.17 3.52 -11.58
N ASN A 375 -13.95 3.04 -11.92
CA ASN A 375 -12.92 3.89 -12.52
C ASN A 375 -13.39 4.42 -13.87
N THR A 376 -13.40 5.75 -14.04
CA THR A 376 -13.85 6.45 -15.26
C THR A 376 -12.69 7.06 -16.06
N GLY A 377 -11.45 6.58 -15.83
CA GLY A 377 -10.25 7.03 -16.53
C GLY A 377 -9.19 7.63 -15.61
N GLU A 378 -9.38 7.58 -14.29
CA GLU A 378 -8.35 8.02 -13.34
C GLU A 378 -7.14 7.09 -13.42
N SER A 379 -5.96 7.70 -13.56
CA SER A 379 -4.68 7.00 -13.51
C SER A 379 -4.17 6.90 -12.07
N ALA A 380 -3.33 5.90 -11.82
CA ALA A 380 -2.45 5.91 -10.66
C ALA A 380 -1.45 7.08 -10.77
N GLU A 381 -1.01 7.60 -9.62
CA GLU A 381 -0.05 8.70 -9.56
C GLU A 381 1.16 8.32 -8.73
N PHE A 382 2.34 8.38 -9.32
CA PHE A 382 3.58 8.37 -8.55
C PHE A 382 3.81 9.76 -7.96
N VAL A 383 3.73 9.87 -6.64
CA VAL A 383 3.83 11.14 -5.91
C VAL A 383 5.23 11.28 -5.32
N LEU A 384 5.92 12.36 -5.69
CA LEU A 384 7.19 12.78 -5.13
C LEU A 384 6.91 13.78 -3.99
N PRO A 385 7.23 13.47 -2.74
CA PRO A 385 6.96 14.37 -1.63
C PRO A 385 7.82 15.64 -1.74
N LEU A 386 7.27 16.76 -1.28
CA LEU A 386 8.02 18.01 -1.12
C LEU A 386 8.86 17.95 0.15
N GLU A 387 10.02 18.62 0.11
CA GLU A 387 10.78 18.87 1.34
C GLU A 387 9.91 19.64 2.35
N ASN A 388 10.11 19.33 3.64
CA ASN A 388 9.53 20.14 4.69
C ASN A 388 10.30 21.48 4.77
N PRO A 389 9.72 22.63 4.35
CA PRO A 389 10.43 23.90 4.36
C PRO A 389 10.82 24.37 5.76
N ASN A 390 10.20 23.79 6.80
CA ASN A 390 10.47 24.10 8.20
C ASN A 390 11.39 23.05 8.86
N ALA A 391 11.95 22.10 8.09
CA ALA A 391 12.92 21.15 8.64
C ALA A 391 14.19 21.90 9.08
N PRO A 392 14.76 21.60 10.26
CA PRO A 392 16.02 22.18 10.67
C PRO A 392 17.11 21.97 9.62
N PRO A 393 18.07 22.89 9.45
CA PRO A 393 19.21 22.68 8.55
C PRO A 393 19.92 21.35 8.87
N GLY A 394 20.20 20.55 7.86
CA GLY A 394 20.84 19.24 8.00
C GLY A 394 19.89 18.06 8.29
N THR A 395 18.58 18.29 8.41
CA THR A 395 17.57 17.23 8.60
C THR A 395 16.76 16.95 7.32
N LYS A 396 17.36 17.18 6.15
CA LYS A 396 16.72 16.90 4.87
C LYS A 396 16.67 15.39 4.59
N MET A 397 15.52 14.91 4.11
CA MET A 397 15.40 13.57 3.57
C MET A 397 15.82 13.62 2.09
N ASP A 398 17.10 13.39 1.82
CA ASP A 398 17.69 13.46 0.48
C ASP A 398 17.85 12.10 -0.19
N ASP A 399 17.30 11.05 0.42
CA ASP A 399 17.44 9.65 -0.04
C ASP A 399 16.90 9.38 -1.44
N PHE A 400 16.06 10.25 -1.98
CA PHE A 400 15.44 10.09 -3.31
C PHE A 400 15.73 11.27 -4.26
N THR A 401 16.63 12.20 -3.91
CA THR A 401 16.92 13.41 -4.68
C THR A 401 18.24 13.35 -5.44
N HIS A 402 18.87 12.18 -5.53
CA HIS A 402 20.12 11.95 -6.28
C HIS A 402 19.94 10.93 -7.40
N ASP A 403 20.77 11.05 -8.45
CA ASP A 403 20.58 10.34 -9.72
C ASP A 403 20.46 8.81 -9.56
N SER A 404 21.34 8.18 -8.79
CA SER A 404 21.37 6.72 -8.64
C SER A 404 20.06 6.14 -8.05
N MET A 405 19.29 6.92 -7.30
CA MET A 405 18.05 6.48 -6.68
C MET A 405 16.82 6.64 -7.57
N THR A 406 16.86 7.58 -8.52
CA THR A 406 15.69 7.88 -9.37
C THR A 406 15.24 6.69 -10.20
N TRP A 407 16.16 5.83 -10.65
CA TRP A 407 15.85 4.67 -11.46
C TRP A 407 15.05 3.61 -10.69
N THR A 408 15.58 3.20 -9.53
CA THR A 408 14.96 2.14 -8.74
C THR A 408 13.60 2.57 -8.16
N LEU A 409 13.47 3.82 -7.73
CA LEU A 409 12.18 4.34 -7.26
C LEU A 409 11.16 4.47 -8.40
N THR A 410 11.58 4.88 -9.59
CA THR A 410 10.68 4.90 -10.75
C THR A 410 10.26 3.48 -11.15
N ALA A 411 11.17 2.51 -11.09
CA ALA A 411 10.84 1.11 -11.37
C ALA A 411 9.87 0.55 -10.34
N HIS A 412 9.99 0.93 -9.06
CA HIS A 412 9.14 0.49 -7.96
C HIS A 412 7.75 1.14 -8.00
N GLU A 413 7.71 2.48 -7.98
CA GLU A 413 6.46 3.24 -7.85
C GLU A 413 5.71 3.38 -9.18
N ALA A 414 6.44 3.45 -10.31
CA ALA A 414 5.83 3.57 -11.61
C ALA A 414 5.89 2.23 -12.37
N ARG A 415 6.76 2.11 -13.41
CA ARG A 415 6.82 0.94 -14.30
C ARG A 415 8.20 0.31 -14.32
N PRO A 416 8.27 -1.03 -14.21
CA PRO A 416 7.17 -2.03 -14.22
C PRO A 416 6.53 -2.36 -12.86
N GLY A 417 6.67 -1.50 -11.83
CA GLY A 417 6.21 -1.73 -10.46
C GLY A 417 4.71 -1.45 -10.22
N HIS A 418 4.43 -0.69 -9.17
CA HIS A 418 3.06 -0.48 -8.65
C HIS A 418 2.10 0.13 -9.67
N GLU A 419 2.49 1.19 -10.39
CA GLU A 419 1.59 1.83 -11.35
C GLU A 419 1.15 0.83 -12.42
N LEU A 420 2.10 0.09 -12.99
CA LEU A 420 1.80 -0.94 -13.99
C LEU A 420 0.87 -2.01 -13.42
N GLN A 421 1.09 -2.48 -12.19
CA GLN A 421 0.24 -3.47 -11.53
C GLN A 421 -1.21 -2.98 -11.44
N PHE A 422 -1.46 -1.78 -10.92
CA PHE A 422 -2.81 -1.25 -10.78
C PHE A 422 -3.46 -0.89 -12.11
N ALA A 423 -2.70 -0.33 -13.05
CA ALA A 423 -3.19 -0.03 -14.40
C ALA A 423 -3.62 -1.31 -15.14
N SER A 424 -2.80 -2.36 -15.08
CA SER A 424 -3.11 -3.67 -15.68
C SER A 424 -4.37 -4.28 -15.07
N MET A 425 -4.56 -4.17 -13.76
CA MET A 425 -5.78 -4.68 -13.09
C MET A 425 -7.05 -3.98 -13.59
N ILE A 426 -7.00 -2.68 -13.80
CA ILE A 426 -8.14 -1.90 -14.29
C ILE A 426 -8.43 -2.25 -15.77
N GLU A 427 -7.39 -2.34 -16.61
CA GLU A 427 -7.54 -2.65 -18.03
C GLU A 427 -8.01 -4.10 -18.27
N SER A 428 -7.56 -5.05 -17.45
CA SER A 428 -7.99 -6.44 -17.55
C SER A 428 -9.35 -6.74 -16.91
N GLY A 429 -9.90 -5.80 -16.12
CA GLY A 429 -11.20 -5.98 -15.48
C GLY A 429 -11.21 -7.03 -14.38
N VAL A 430 -10.21 -7.01 -13.50
CA VAL A 430 -10.11 -7.91 -12.34
C VAL A 430 -11.32 -7.76 -11.42
N SER A 431 -11.82 -8.87 -10.86
CA SER A 431 -12.99 -8.85 -9.96
C SER A 431 -12.72 -8.05 -8.67
N ILE A 432 -13.78 -7.46 -8.09
CA ILE A 432 -13.70 -6.71 -6.82
C ILE A 432 -13.11 -7.55 -5.68
N PRO A 433 -13.46 -8.84 -5.47
CA PRO A 433 -12.78 -9.66 -4.49
C PRO A 433 -11.26 -9.65 -4.63
N ARG A 434 -10.74 -9.77 -5.85
CA ARG A 434 -9.30 -9.81 -6.14
C ARG A 434 -8.63 -8.44 -6.11
N ALA A 435 -9.33 -7.38 -6.51
CA ALA A 435 -8.79 -6.03 -6.55
C ALA A 435 -8.79 -5.33 -5.18
N VAL A 436 -9.81 -5.61 -4.34
CA VAL A 436 -10.05 -4.90 -3.07
C VAL A 436 -9.85 -5.81 -1.86
N PHE A 437 -10.57 -6.94 -1.81
CA PHE A 437 -10.60 -7.78 -0.61
C PHE A 437 -9.41 -8.74 -0.48
N ALA A 438 -8.78 -9.12 -1.59
CA ALA A 438 -7.52 -9.87 -1.58
C ALA A 438 -6.29 -9.00 -1.31
N PHE A 439 -6.46 -7.67 -1.21
CA PHE A 439 -5.33 -6.76 -0.98
C PHE A 439 -4.48 -7.22 0.20
N ASN A 440 -3.19 -7.36 -0.08
CA ASN A 440 -2.19 -7.63 0.94
C ASN A 440 -0.84 -7.04 0.52
N SER A 441 -0.09 -6.56 1.50
CA SER A 441 1.18 -5.90 1.27
C SER A 441 2.23 -6.85 0.66
N ALA A 442 2.18 -8.15 0.97
CA ALA A 442 3.14 -9.12 0.42
C ALA A 442 3.02 -9.29 -1.10
N ASN A 443 1.81 -9.21 -1.67
CA ASN A 443 1.64 -9.21 -3.11
C ASN A 443 2.13 -7.89 -3.72
N VAL A 444 1.62 -6.76 -3.23
CA VAL A 444 1.86 -5.44 -3.82
C VAL A 444 3.34 -5.06 -3.76
N GLU A 445 3.93 -5.11 -2.57
CA GLU A 445 5.35 -4.75 -2.36
C GLU A 445 6.30 -5.80 -2.92
N GLY A 446 5.89 -7.07 -2.85
CA GLY A 446 6.64 -8.18 -3.44
C GLY A 446 6.77 -8.03 -4.95
N TRP A 447 5.69 -7.67 -5.65
CA TRP A 447 5.71 -7.39 -7.08
C TRP A 447 6.64 -6.21 -7.41
N ALA A 448 6.51 -5.08 -6.72
CA ALA A 448 7.33 -3.90 -7.01
C ALA A 448 8.82 -4.15 -6.79
N LEU A 449 9.20 -4.86 -5.72
CA LEU A 449 10.58 -5.24 -5.48
C LEU A 449 11.11 -6.24 -6.51
N TYR A 450 10.25 -7.17 -6.96
CA TYR A 450 10.56 -8.08 -8.05
C TYR A 450 10.72 -7.33 -9.38
N ALA A 451 9.90 -6.33 -9.66
CA ALA A 451 10.01 -5.45 -10.82
C ALA A 451 11.33 -4.67 -10.87
N GLU A 452 11.80 -4.15 -9.72
CA GLU A 452 13.15 -3.56 -9.61
C GLU A 452 14.23 -4.56 -10.03
N ALA A 453 14.13 -5.82 -9.59
CA ALA A 453 15.10 -6.86 -9.90
C ALA A 453 15.11 -7.25 -11.38
N LEU A 454 13.94 -7.24 -12.05
CA LEU A 454 13.83 -7.54 -13.48
C LEU A 454 14.59 -6.55 -14.37
N VAL A 455 14.58 -5.27 -14.00
CA VAL A 455 15.22 -4.23 -14.81
C VAL A 455 16.66 -3.92 -14.39
N LYS A 456 17.11 -4.31 -13.19
CA LYS A 456 18.40 -3.94 -12.60
C LYS A 456 19.58 -4.10 -13.56
N GLN A 457 19.70 -5.25 -14.22
CA GLN A 457 20.85 -5.55 -15.12
C GLN A 457 20.95 -4.65 -16.34
N HIS A 458 19.88 -3.95 -16.70
CA HIS A 458 19.80 -3.06 -17.85
C HIS A 458 20.07 -1.59 -17.48
N LEU A 459 20.28 -1.29 -16.20
CA LEU A 459 20.51 0.05 -15.67
C LEU A 459 22.00 0.41 -15.67
N PRO A 460 22.36 1.72 -15.65
CA PRO A 460 23.72 2.17 -15.41
C PRO A 460 24.26 1.67 -14.05
N LEU A 461 25.58 1.54 -13.89
CA LEU A 461 26.20 0.97 -12.68
C LEU A 461 25.80 1.71 -11.40
N ASN A 462 25.76 3.05 -11.44
CA ASN A 462 25.31 3.85 -10.28
C ASN A 462 23.85 3.58 -9.91
N ALA A 463 22.97 3.37 -10.90
CA ALA A 463 21.58 3.01 -10.67
C ALA A 463 21.41 1.58 -10.12
N GLN A 464 22.26 0.64 -10.59
CA GLN A 464 22.32 -0.70 -9.99
C GLN A 464 22.73 -0.65 -8.52
N MET A 465 23.67 0.25 -8.12
CA MET A 465 24.00 0.51 -6.71
C MET A 465 22.77 0.99 -5.92
N GLY A 466 21.99 1.94 -6.47
CA GLY A 466 20.73 2.39 -5.84
C GLY A 466 19.72 1.25 -5.69
N THR A 467 19.59 0.38 -6.70
CA THR A 467 18.71 -0.80 -6.62
C THR A 467 19.15 -1.77 -5.53
N LEU A 468 20.44 -2.05 -5.40
CA LEU A 468 20.95 -2.90 -4.32
C LEU A 468 20.79 -2.26 -2.94
N GLN A 469 20.98 -0.93 -2.83
CA GLN A 469 20.73 -0.20 -1.58
C GLN A 469 19.27 -0.35 -1.13
N MET A 470 18.33 -0.19 -2.06
CA MET A 470 16.90 -0.39 -1.77
C MET A 470 16.59 -1.85 -1.45
N ARG A 471 17.23 -2.83 -2.08
CA ARG A 471 17.10 -4.25 -1.71
C ARG A 471 17.60 -4.49 -0.29
N MET A 472 18.79 -4.01 0.07
CA MET A 472 19.33 -4.10 1.43
C MET A 472 18.39 -3.46 2.45
N LEU A 473 17.74 -2.32 2.12
CA LEU A 473 16.74 -1.73 2.99
C LEU A 473 15.57 -2.69 3.24
N ARG A 474 15.02 -3.34 2.19
CA ARG A 474 13.88 -4.25 2.32
C ARG A 474 14.25 -5.54 3.07
N GLU A 475 15.47 -6.01 2.93
CA GLU A 475 16.02 -7.11 3.73
C GLU A 475 16.19 -6.68 5.19
N ALA A 476 16.73 -5.49 5.44
CA ALA A 476 16.85 -4.92 6.79
C ALA A 476 15.47 -4.75 7.46
N ARG A 477 14.45 -4.26 6.73
CA ARG A 477 13.06 -4.20 7.21
C ARG A 477 12.57 -5.55 7.73
N ALA A 478 12.89 -6.64 7.02
CA ALA A 478 12.39 -7.97 7.33
C ALA A 478 13.00 -8.61 8.57
N PHE A 479 14.14 -8.14 9.06
CA PHE A 479 14.69 -8.55 10.35
C PHE A 479 14.57 -7.46 11.43
N LEU A 480 14.68 -6.17 11.10
CA LEU A 480 14.61 -5.11 12.10
C LEU A 480 13.20 -4.94 12.68
N ASP A 481 12.16 -4.95 11.84
CA ASP A 481 10.76 -4.84 12.28
C ASP A 481 10.42 -5.94 13.31
N PRO A 482 10.59 -7.24 13.03
CA PRO A 482 10.33 -8.26 14.04
C PRO A 482 11.29 -8.21 15.24
N MET A 483 12.58 -7.89 15.07
CA MET A 483 13.50 -7.76 16.21
C MET A 483 13.07 -6.66 17.18
N VAL A 484 12.59 -5.52 16.66
CA VAL A 484 12.06 -4.42 17.48
C VAL A 484 10.80 -4.86 18.21
N ASN A 485 9.84 -5.49 17.52
CA ASN A 485 8.58 -5.93 18.13
C ASN A 485 8.73 -7.13 19.07
N LEU A 486 9.70 -8.02 18.84
CA LEU A 486 10.04 -9.12 19.76
C LEU A 486 10.94 -8.69 20.92
N GLY A 487 11.36 -7.42 20.96
CA GLY A 487 12.24 -6.89 22.01
C GLY A 487 13.67 -7.38 21.98
N GLN A 488 14.13 -7.80 20.81
CA GLN A 488 15.52 -8.21 20.57
C GLN A 488 16.43 -7.04 20.20
N MET A 489 15.84 -5.91 19.79
CA MET A 489 16.55 -4.69 19.40
C MET A 489 15.73 -3.44 19.83
N GLU A 490 16.41 -2.42 20.34
CA GLU A 490 15.76 -1.17 20.64
C GLU A 490 15.62 -0.30 19.38
N PRO A 491 14.57 0.56 19.27
CA PRO A 491 14.34 1.44 18.11
C PRO A 491 15.56 2.26 17.68
N ALA A 492 16.29 2.82 18.64
CA ALA A 492 17.51 3.61 18.38
C ALA A 492 18.64 2.77 17.74
N GLN A 493 18.77 1.50 18.12
CA GLN A 493 19.75 0.58 17.52
C GLN A 493 19.37 0.26 16.06
N ALA A 494 18.08 0.04 15.79
CA ALA A 494 17.58 -0.17 14.43
C ALA A 494 17.84 1.05 13.54
N GLN A 495 17.60 2.26 14.07
CA GLN A 495 17.91 3.52 13.37
C GLN A 495 19.40 3.63 13.04
N ALA A 496 20.28 3.41 14.03
CA ALA A 496 21.71 3.45 13.83
C ALA A 496 22.20 2.41 12.80
N PHE A 497 21.61 1.21 12.79
CA PHE A 497 21.89 0.18 11.80
C PHE A 497 21.54 0.65 10.38
N LEU A 498 20.33 1.19 10.17
CA LEU A 498 19.87 1.70 8.88
C LEU A 498 20.78 2.81 8.34
N MET A 499 21.17 3.75 9.20
CA MET A 499 22.09 4.82 8.82
C MET A 499 23.48 4.29 8.44
N LYS A 500 24.03 3.37 9.23
CA LYS A 500 25.39 2.88 9.05
C LYS A 500 25.53 1.85 7.95
N GLU A 501 24.65 0.84 7.92
CA GLU A 501 24.82 -0.32 7.05
C GLU A 501 24.05 -0.17 5.73
N VAL A 502 22.89 0.51 5.73
CA VAL A 502 22.11 0.76 4.51
C VAL A 502 22.44 2.12 3.89
N GLY A 503 22.98 3.07 4.69
CA GLY A 503 23.35 4.41 4.22
C GLY A 503 22.16 5.36 4.09
N LEU A 504 21.10 5.18 4.90
CA LEU A 504 19.95 6.09 4.92
C LEU A 504 20.27 7.41 5.62
N SER A 505 19.54 8.49 5.26
CA SER A 505 19.52 9.70 6.06
C SER A 505 18.91 9.44 7.44
N GLU A 506 19.23 10.29 8.41
CA GLU A 506 18.63 10.20 9.74
C GLU A 506 17.09 10.33 9.69
N PRO A 507 16.48 11.28 8.94
CA PRO A 507 15.04 11.37 8.81
C PRO A 507 14.40 10.11 8.20
N MET A 508 15.03 9.52 7.17
CA MET A 508 14.53 8.29 6.55
C MET A 508 14.65 7.10 7.51
N ALA A 509 15.78 6.95 8.18
CA ALA A 509 15.98 5.90 9.18
C ALA A 509 15.00 6.02 10.35
N LYS A 510 14.72 7.26 10.82
CA LYS A 510 13.69 7.52 11.83
C LYS A 510 12.30 7.12 11.32
N GLN A 511 11.94 7.51 10.11
CA GLN A 511 10.64 7.14 9.51
C GLN A 511 10.47 5.61 9.41
N GLU A 512 11.52 4.88 9.08
CA GLU A 512 11.50 3.42 9.07
C GLU A 512 11.24 2.85 10.47
N VAL A 513 11.92 3.36 11.48
CA VAL A 513 11.73 2.92 12.87
C VAL A 513 10.33 3.29 13.39
N ASP A 514 9.81 4.47 13.07
CA ASP A 514 8.43 4.87 13.38
C ASP A 514 7.42 3.89 12.73
N ARG A 515 7.69 3.43 11.49
CA ARG A 515 6.89 2.39 10.82
C ARG A 515 6.84 1.09 11.61
N TYR A 516 8.00 0.59 12.06
CA TYR A 516 8.07 -0.66 12.83
C TYR A 516 7.40 -0.54 14.19
N SER A 517 7.44 0.64 14.80
CA SER A 517 7.05 0.84 16.19
C SER A 517 5.55 1.14 16.38
N PHE A 518 4.91 1.88 15.46
CA PHE A 518 3.51 2.28 15.62
C PHE A 518 2.72 2.55 14.34
N ARG A 519 3.36 3.00 13.24
CA ARG A 519 2.59 3.34 12.03
C ARG A 519 2.02 2.11 11.34
N ALA A 520 2.82 1.06 11.19
CA ALA A 520 2.44 -0.19 10.55
C ALA A 520 3.36 -1.34 10.99
N PRO A 521 3.40 -1.71 12.29
CA PRO A 521 4.23 -2.80 12.79
C PRO A 521 3.95 -4.11 12.06
N GLY A 522 4.97 -4.74 11.52
CA GLY A 522 4.89 -5.96 10.71
C GLY A 522 4.81 -5.72 9.20
N GLN A 523 4.35 -4.54 8.73
CA GLN A 523 4.20 -4.26 7.29
C GLN A 523 5.54 -4.31 6.55
N ALA A 524 6.60 -3.79 7.16
CA ALA A 524 7.90 -3.69 6.51
C ALA A 524 8.51 -5.06 6.13
N THR A 525 8.10 -6.14 6.77
CA THR A 525 8.52 -7.50 6.45
C THR A 525 7.96 -8.02 5.13
N SER A 526 6.80 -7.50 4.71
CA SER A 526 6.05 -7.98 3.55
C SER A 526 6.80 -7.79 2.23
N TYR A 527 7.63 -6.77 2.12
CA TYR A 527 8.49 -6.50 0.96
C TYR A 527 9.39 -7.68 0.62
N PHE A 528 10.25 -8.05 1.56
CA PHE A 528 11.17 -9.17 1.40
C PHE A 528 10.44 -10.49 1.25
N TYR A 529 9.44 -10.75 2.10
CA TYR A 529 8.64 -11.98 2.04
C TYR A 529 7.97 -12.14 0.66
N GLY A 530 7.29 -11.12 0.17
CA GLY A 530 6.63 -11.15 -1.13
C GLY A 530 7.61 -11.34 -2.29
N TYR A 531 8.73 -10.61 -2.26
CA TYR A 531 9.80 -10.76 -3.24
C TYR A 531 10.34 -12.19 -3.33
N GLN A 532 10.63 -12.80 -2.18
CA GLN A 532 11.09 -14.20 -2.12
C GLN A 532 10.04 -15.17 -2.67
N ARG A 533 8.76 -14.91 -2.44
CA ARG A 533 7.66 -15.72 -3.01
C ARG A 533 7.60 -15.60 -4.52
N HIS A 534 7.75 -14.40 -5.10
CA HIS A 534 7.80 -14.21 -6.55
C HIS A 534 8.99 -14.92 -7.19
N LEU A 535 10.18 -14.80 -6.60
CA LEU A 535 11.39 -15.48 -7.09
C LEU A 535 11.24 -17.01 -7.05
N ALA A 536 10.77 -17.55 -5.93
CA ALA A 536 10.58 -18.99 -5.76
C ALA A 536 9.54 -19.53 -6.75
N LEU A 537 8.42 -18.81 -6.94
CA LEU A 537 7.38 -19.20 -7.89
C LEU A 537 7.90 -19.18 -9.32
N ARG A 538 8.60 -18.12 -9.74
CA ARG A 538 9.22 -18.03 -11.07
C ARG A 538 10.18 -19.20 -11.31
N GLY A 539 11.14 -19.43 -10.41
CA GLY A 539 12.09 -20.52 -10.56
C GLY A 539 11.42 -21.89 -10.67
N LYS A 540 10.34 -22.12 -9.92
CA LYS A 540 9.53 -23.35 -10.02
C LYS A 540 8.88 -23.50 -11.38
N VAL A 541 8.29 -22.42 -11.93
CA VAL A 541 7.63 -22.41 -13.23
C VAL A 541 8.64 -22.58 -14.37
N GLU A 542 9.79 -21.90 -14.31
CA GLU A 542 10.89 -22.07 -15.27
C GLU A 542 11.36 -23.53 -15.34
N MET A 543 11.54 -24.20 -14.18
CA MET A 543 11.88 -25.62 -14.15
C MET A 543 10.79 -26.53 -14.74
N MET A 544 9.52 -26.21 -14.52
CA MET A 544 8.40 -27.03 -15.03
C MET A 544 8.17 -26.86 -16.54
N LEU A 545 8.39 -25.68 -17.09
CA LEU A 545 8.13 -25.35 -18.48
C LEU A 545 9.37 -25.49 -19.39
N GLY A 546 10.58 -25.37 -18.84
CA GLY A 546 11.81 -25.36 -19.63
C GLY A 546 11.76 -24.31 -20.74
N GLU A 547 12.01 -24.74 -21.99
CA GLU A 547 12.01 -23.86 -23.17
C GLU A 547 10.62 -23.26 -23.51
N ARG A 548 9.55 -23.75 -22.89
CA ARG A 548 8.19 -23.19 -23.05
C ARG A 548 7.88 -22.02 -22.10
N PHE A 549 8.82 -21.71 -21.20
CA PHE A 549 8.69 -20.54 -20.34
C PHE A 549 8.78 -19.26 -21.19
N ASP A 550 7.83 -18.38 -20.99
CA ASP A 550 7.76 -17.07 -21.63
C ASP A 550 7.54 -16.02 -20.54
N ALA A 551 8.52 -15.14 -20.34
CA ALA A 551 8.55 -14.21 -19.23
C ALA A 551 7.38 -13.22 -19.27
N ARG A 552 7.09 -12.64 -20.44
CA ARG A 552 5.99 -11.68 -20.60
C ARG A 552 4.63 -12.34 -20.28
N SER A 553 4.34 -13.48 -20.92
CA SER A 553 3.11 -14.22 -20.67
C SER A 553 2.93 -14.63 -19.21
N TYR A 554 4.05 -14.98 -18.53
CA TYR A 554 4.04 -15.31 -17.11
C TYR A 554 3.70 -14.09 -16.24
N HIS A 555 4.32 -12.94 -16.50
CA HIS A 555 4.07 -11.72 -15.73
C HIS A 555 2.65 -11.17 -16.02
N ASP A 556 2.20 -11.18 -17.26
CA ASP A 556 0.84 -10.78 -17.64
C ASP A 556 -0.21 -11.65 -16.94
N PHE A 557 0.03 -12.97 -16.85
CA PHE A 557 -0.85 -13.86 -16.11
C PHE A 557 -0.90 -13.51 -14.61
N ILE A 558 0.24 -13.24 -13.98
CA ILE A 558 0.30 -12.84 -12.56
C ILE A 558 -0.51 -11.57 -12.32
N LEU A 559 -0.31 -10.55 -13.14
CA LEU A 559 -1.01 -9.27 -13.01
C LEU A 559 -2.51 -9.40 -13.23
N GLY A 560 -2.92 -10.25 -14.17
CA GLY A 560 -4.33 -10.58 -14.43
C GLY A 560 -5.03 -11.32 -13.27
N GLN A 561 -4.29 -11.85 -12.29
CA GLN A 561 -4.87 -12.44 -11.08
C GLN A 561 -5.25 -11.40 -10.01
N GLY A 562 -4.91 -10.13 -10.20
CA GLY A 562 -5.13 -9.09 -9.19
C GLY A 562 -4.19 -9.25 -7.99
N LEU A 563 -4.68 -8.89 -6.80
CA LEU A 563 -3.87 -8.83 -5.58
C LEU A 563 -3.95 -10.12 -4.74
N LEU A 564 -4.01 -11.29 -5.40
CA LEU A 564 -4.08 -12.57 -4.69
C LEU A 564 -2.94 -12.72 -3.69
N PRO A 565 -3.20 -13.17 -2.44
CA PRO A 565 -2.15 -13.55 -1.51
C PRO A 565 -1.18 -14.58 -2.13
N PRO A 566 0.11 -14.57 -1.77
CA PRO A 566 1.13 -15.38 -2.43
C PRO A 566 0.78 -16.87 -2.61
N ALA A 567 0.10 -17.48 -1.64
CA ALA A 567 -0.30 -18.88 -1.73
C ALA A 567 -1.40 -19.12 -2.79
N LEU A 568 -2.38 -18.22 -2.89
CA LEU A 568 -3.44 -18.31 -3.91
C LEU A 568 -2.90 -17.96 -5.30
N LEU A 569 -1.95 -17.03 -5.39
CA LEU A 569 -1.25 -16.73 -6.63
C LEU A 569 -0.45 -17.93 -7.12
N GLU A 570 0.33 -18.58 -6.24
CA GLU A 570 1.05 -19.81 -6.57
C GLU A 570 0.10 -20.90 -7.09
N GLN A 571 -1.03 -21.11 -6.39
CA GLN A 571 -2.05 -22.07 -6.81
C GLN A 571 -2.58 -21.75 -8.21
N ALA A 572 -2.96 -20.49 -8.47
CA ALA A 572 -3.48 -20.09 -9.78
C ALA A 572 -2.45 -20.33 -10.91
N VAL A 573 -1.18 -20.01 -10.65
CA VAL A 573 -0.10 -20.24 -11.63
C VAL A 573 0.08 -21.75 -11.91
N LEU A 574 0.13 -22.58 -10.87
CA LEU A 574 0.39 -24.01 -11.03
C LEU A 574 -0.81 -24.77 -11.61
N GLU A 575 -2.04 -24.36 -11.32
CA GLU A 575 -3.24 -25.06 -11.76
C GLU A 575 -3.81 -24.53 -13.09
N GLN A 576 -3.49 -23.29 -13.48
CA GLN A 576 -4.06 -22.67 -14.67
C GLN A 576 -2.98 -22.33 -15.71
N TYR A 577 -1.95 -21.53 -15.35
CA TYR A 577 -0.93 -21.08 -16.29
C TYR A 577 -0.04 -22.22 -16.80
N VAL A 578 0.54 -23.00 -15.90
CA VAL A 578 1.46 -24.09 -16.26
C VAL A 578 0.79 -25.14 -17.15
N PRO A 579 -0.41 -25.69 -16.84
CA PRO A 579 -1.10 -26.65 -17.72
C PRO A 579 -1.44 -26.06 -19.09
N ALA A 580 -1.87 -24.78 -19.15
CA ALA A 580 -2.18 -24.12 -20.42
C ALA A 580 -0.94 -24.00 -21.32
N ARG A 581 0.22 -23.63 -20.74
CA ARG A 581 1.50 -23.55 -21.46
C ARG A 581 2.03 -24.91 -21.90
N LEU A 582 1.82 -25.97 -21.12
CA LEU A 582 2.19 -27.33 -21.49
C LEU A 582 1.31 -27.90 -22.60
N ALA A 583 0.04 -27.49 -22.69
CA ALA A 583 -0.91 -27.90 -23.71
C ALA A 583 -0.75 -27.11 -25.03
N SER A 584 -0.22 -25.90 -25.01
CA SER A 584 0.09 -25.12 -26.23
C SER A 584 1.28 -25.77 -26.96
N ARG A 585 1.09 -26.05 -28.26
CA ARG A 585 2.11 -26.68 -29.14
C ARG A 585 3.17 -25.67 -29.56
#